data_ce538cc6c00f120424032ced6815fcc5
#
_entry.id   ce538cc6c00f120424032ced6815fcc5
#
_cell.length_a   1.000
_cell.length_b   1.000
_cell.length_c   1.000
_cell.angle_alpha   90.00
_cell.angle_beta   90.00
_cell.angle_gamma   90.00
#
_symmetry.space_group_name_H-M   'P 1'
#
loop_
_entity.id
_entity.type
_entity.pdbx_description
1 polymer ?
#
loop_
_entity_poly.entity_id
_entity_poly.type
_entity_poly.pdbx_seq_one_letter_code
_entity_poly.pdbx_strand_id
1 'polypeptide(L)'
;SPIFTSSSTFSINENELAVATVTATDADNDDITFTVSGSDLSITSNGVLTFNLAPDFESQSTYSATISASDSLNISQQTINISIVDVNEAPQITSNSSFTIDENETEIGTVTGSDQDGDNLTFTISGSEINIGETTGLLTFASAPDYETKSSYTATVTVSDGTLSSSQNITISVNNLNDNSPVITSSESFSADENQTAIGTVTATDADNDDITFSISGSELAITTAGVLTFASAPDYETKSSYTA
;
A
#
# COMPACT_ATOMS: atom_id res chain seq x y z
N SER A 1 -32.76 47.87 23.72
CA SER A 1 -32.43 46.85 22.69
C SER A 1 -30.94 46.56 22.71
N PRO A 2 -30.56 45.28 22.54
CA PRO A 2 -29.16 44.86 22.52
C PRO A 2 -28.37 45.55 21.40
N ILE A 3 -27.09 45.86 21.65
CA ILE A 3 -26.14 46.38 20.68
C ILE A 3 -24.92 45.47 20.67
N PHE A 4 -24.61 44.86 19.51
CA PHE A 4 -23.43 44.03 19.36
C PHE A 4 -22.13 44.80 19.61
N THR A 5 -21.23 44.24 20.38
CA THR A 5 -19.90 44.79 20.70
C THR A 5 -18.76 43.95 20.14
N SER A 6 -19.05 42.70 19.77
CA SER A 6 -18.11 41.84 19.07
C SER A 6 -18.00 42.13 17.58
N SER A 7 -16.93 41.65 16.96
CA SER A 7 -16.70 41.71 15.51
C SER A 7 -17.81 40.98 14.75
N SER A 8 -18.06 41.42 13.50
CA SER A 8 -18.87 40.70 12.51
C SER A 8 -18.02 39.79 11.60
N THR A 9 -16.70 39.79 11.76
CA THR A 9 -15.79 38.97 10.97
C THR A 9 -14.86 38.18 11.88
N PHE A 10 -14.70 36.90 11.59
CA PHE A 10 -13.84 35.98 12.32
C PHE A 10 -12.95 35.21 11.34
N SER A 11 -11.80 34.72 11.84
CA SER A 11 -10.89 33.86 11.11
C SER A 11 -10.45 32.75 12.06
N ILE A 12 -10.59 31.50 11.65
CA ILE A 12 -10.16 30.33 12.40
C ILE A 12 -9.47 29.34 11.47
N ASN A 13 -8.61 28.53 12.03
CA ASN A 13 -8.05 27.42 11.27
C ASN A 13 -9.14 26.37 11.00
N GLU A 14 -9.03 25.69 9.90
CA GLU A 14 -9.82 24.48 9.71
C GLU A 14 -9.49 23.45 10.79
N ASN A 15 -10.31 22.39 10.85
CA ASN A 15 -10.20 21.34 11.87
C ASN A 15 -10.48 21.83 13.31
N GLU A 16 -10.78 23.12 13.53
CA GLU A 16 -11.13 23.68 14.83
C GLU A 16 -12.66 23.93 14.91
N LEU A 17 -13.24 23.66 16.10
CA LEU A 17 -14.67 23.88 16.33
C LEU A 17 -14.95 25.28 16.89
N ALA A 18 -14.04 25.85 17.67
CA ALA A 18 -14.25 27.10 18.39
C ALA A 18 -14.07 28.31 17.46
N VAL A 19 -15.10 29.16 17.35
CA VAL A 19 -15.03 30.36 16.54
C VAL A 19 -14.66 31.57 17.41
N ALA A 20 -15.55 31.96 18.33
CA ALA A 20 -15.39 33.16 19.15
C ALA A 20 -16.45 33.22 20.28
N THR A 21 -16.33 34.23 21.12
CA THR A 21 -17.43 34.65 21.98
C THR A 21 -18.04 35.96 21.43
N VAL A 22 -19.29 35.87 21.04
CA VAL A 22 -20.11 37.05 20.60
C VAL A 22 -20.61 37.79 21.81
N THR A 23 -20.50 39.10 21.80
CA THR A 23 -20.91 39.96 22.91
C THR A 23 -21.84 41.06 22.44
N ALA A 24 -22.77 41.43 23.29
CA ALA A 24 -23.64 42.57 23.12
C ALA A 24 -23.89 43.28 24.46
N THR A 25 -24.32 44.52 24.44
CA THR A 25 -24.70 45.29 25.63
C THR A 25 -26.12 45.81 25.45
N ASP A 26 -26.84 45.93 26.57
CA ASP A 26 -28.14 46.60 26.63
C ASP A 26 -28.08 47.86 27.50
N ALA A 27 -28.77 48.93 27.07
CA ALA A 27 -28.74 50.22 27.78
C ALA A 27 -29.43 50.15 29.14
N ASP A 28 -30.42 49.28 29.30
CA ASP A 28 -31.22 49.07 30.49
C ASP A 28 -30.62 47.96 31.42
N ASN A 29 -29.48 47.36 30.98
CA ASN A 29 -28.79 46.22 31.60
C ASN A 29 -29.65 44.94 31.71
N ASP A 30 -30.54 44.75 30.75
CA ASP A 30 -31.32 43.53 30.65
C ASP A 30 -30.44 42.32 30.23
N ASP A 31 -30.82 41.11 30.66
CA ASP A 31 -30.12 39.87 30.31
C ASP A 31 -30.28 39.59 28.81
N ILE A 32 -29.14 39.40 28.13
CA ILE A 32 -29.10 39.14 26.69
C ILE A 32 -28.90 37.64 26.43
N THR A 33 -29.70 37.09 25.53
CA THR A 33 -29.54 35.73 25.00
C THR A 33 -29.23 35.74 23.53
N PHE A 34 -28.45 34.75 23.07
CA PHE A 34 -28.02 34.65 21.67
C PHE A 34 -28.60 33.42 20.98
N THR A 35 -28.93 33.57 19.70
CA THR A 35 -29.25 32.49 18.77
C THR A 35 -28.53 32.70 17.45
N VAL A 36 -28.27 31.64 16.69
CA VAL A 36 -27.62 31.69 15.36
C VAL A 36 -28.51 31.01 14.34
N SER A 37 -28.50 31.52 13.11
CA SER A 37 -29.20 30.93 11.97
C SER A 37 -28.37 29.83 11.30
N GLY A 38 -29.03 28.87 10.64
CA GLY A 38 -28.41 27.77 9.89
C GLY A 38 -28.13 26.56 10.73
N SER A 39 -27.45 25.57 10.15
CA SER A 39 -27.15 24.26 10.73
C SER A 39 -25.67 24.04 11.01
N ASP A 40 -24.79 24.88 10.48
CA ASP A 40 -23.35 24.68 10.55
C ASP A 40 -22.76 25.16 11.87
N LEU A 41 -23.42 26.12 12.49
CA LEU A 41 -22.99 26.80 13.70
C LEU A 41 -23.97 26.59 14.86
N SER A 42 -23.43 26.60 16.08
CA SER A 42 -24.19 26.70 17.31
C SER A 42 -23.68 27.87 18.16
N ILE A 43 -24.58 28.49 18.91
CA ILE A 43 -24.22 29.52 19.87
C ILE A 43 -24.89 29.23 21.22
N THR A 44 -24.16 29.37 22.30
CA THR A 44 -24.75 29.26 23.64
C THR A 44 -25.48 30.56 24.00
N SER A 45 -26.37 30.51 25.02
CA SER A 45 -27.03 31.72 25.55
C SER A 45 -26.02 32.81 25.99
N ASN A 46 -24.78 32.40 26.36
CA ASN A 46 -23.72 33.33 26.77
C ASN A 46 -22.83 33.80 25.61
N GLY A 47 -23.19 33.47 24.36
CA GLY A 47 -22.51 33.95 23.15
C GLY A 47 -21.33 33.14 22.69
N VAL A 48 -21.04 31.94 23.25
CA VAL A 48 -19.97 31.08 22.74
C VAL A 48 -20.43 30.48 21.41
N LEU A 49 -19.75 30.86 20.33
CA LEU A 49 -20.02 30.44 18.96
C LEU A 49 -19.06 29.31 18.56
N THR A 50 -19.62 28.22 18.06
CA THR A 50 -18.85 27.03 17.61
C THR A 50 -19.43 26.49 16.32
N PHE A 51 -18.58 25.80 15.52
CA PHE A 51 -19.04 24.91 14.47
C PHE A 51 -19.64 23.63 15.05
N ASN A 52 -20.64 23.05 14.38
CA ASN A 52 -21.21 21.75 14.73
C ASN A 52 -20.35 20.58 14.23
N LEU A 53 -19.65 20.79 13.09
CA LEU A 53 -18.61 19.95 12.54
C LEU A 53 -17.42 20.85 12.22
N ALA A 54 -16.21 20.34 12.44
CA ALA A 54 -15.00 21.07 12.10
C ALA A 54 -15.02 21.43 10.60
N PRO A 55 -14.76 22.70 10.25
CA PRO A 55 -14.70 23.11 8.85
C PRO A 55 -13.45 22.53 8.19
N ASP A 56 -13.54 22.31 6.90
CA ASP A 56 -12.53 21.82 5.99
C ASP A 56 -12.39 22.89 4.89
N PHE A 57 -11.19 23.47 4.76
CA PHE A 57 -10.94 24.60 3.88
C PHE A 57 -11.14 24.23 2.41
N GLU A 58 -10.71 23.04 1.98
CA GLU A 58 -10.83 22.54 0.60
C GLU A 58 -12.28 22.30 0.21
N SER A 59 -13.14 22.00 1.20
CA SER A 59 -14.58 21.86 0.99
C SER A 59 -15.28 23.20 1.00
N GLN A 60 -14.97 24.08 1.99
CA GLN A 60 -15.59 25.38 2.11
C GLN A 60 -14.75 26.37 2.94
N SER A 61 -14.17 27.37 2.30
CA SER A 61 -13.28 28.35 2.91
C SER A 61 -13.99 29.55 3.59
N THR A 62 -15.30 29.69 3.45
CA THR A 62 -16.06 30.82 4.06
C THR A 62 -17.46 30.41 4.49
N TYR A 63 -17.88 30.92 5.64
CA TYR A 63 -19.22 30.72 6.19
C TYR A 63 -19.84 32.05 6.55
N SER A 64 -21.18 32.13 6.48
CA SER A 64 -21.96 33.33 6.87
C SER A 64 -23.20 32.90 7.63
N ALA A 65 -23.50 33.58 8.71
CA ALA A 65 -24.68 33.34 9.51
C ALA A 65 -25.22 34.64 10.11
N THR A 66 -26.47 34.63 10.52
CA THR A 66 -27.09 35.74 11.26
C THR A 66 -27.20 35.37 12.73
N ILE A 67 -26.59 36.15 13.59
CA ILE A 67 -26.77 36.06 15.04
C ILE A 67 -27.84 37.02 15.48
N SER A 68 -28.74 36.55 16.35
CA SER A 68 -29.76 37.37 16.98
C SER A 68 -29.43 37.47 18.47
N ALA A 69 -29.41 38.70 18.99
CA ALA A 69 -29.29 39.02 20.42
C ALA A 69 -30.64 39.56 20.91
N SER A 70 -31.19 38.96 21.98
CA SER A 70 -32.52 39.30 22.51
C SER A 70 -32.43 39.61 24.01
N ASP A 71 -33.08 40.73 24.41
CA ASP A 71 -33.34 41.11 25.79
C ASP A 71 -34.73 40.67 26.27
N SER A 72 -35.39 39.73 25.57
CA SER A 72 -36.75 39.24 25.73
C SER A 72 -37.88 40.18 25.23
N LEU A 73 -37.63 41.46 25.06
CA LEU A 73 -38.57 42.46 24.50
C LEU A 73 -38.20 42.89 23.09
N ASN A 74 -36.89 42.99 22.83
CA ASN A 74 -36.35 43.47 21.56
C ASN A 74 -35.31 42.49 21.03
N ILE A 75 -35.13 42.48 19.71
CA ILE A 75 -34.14 41.66 19.02
C ILE A 75 -33.28 42.53 18.13
N SER A 76 -31.96 42.40 18.25
CA SER A 76 -30.99 42.93 17.29
C SER A 76 -30.34 41.82 16.53
N GLN A 77 -30.01 42.04 15.25
CA GLN A 77 -29.38 41.02 14.40
C GLN A 77 -28.07 41.53 13.80
N GLN A 78 -27.11 40.66 13.69
CA GLN A 78 -25.85 40.92 13.03
C GLN A 78 -25.51 39.74 12.13
N THR A 79 -25.21 40.01 10.85
CA THR A 79 -24.63 39.03 9.96
C THR A 79 -23.13 38.92 10.27
N ILE A 80 -22.67 37.73 10.48
CA ILE A 80 -21.26 37.42 10.67
C ILE A 80 -20.70 36.68 9.45
N ASN A 81 -19.40 36.87 9.19
CA ASN A 81 -18.65 36.13 8.20
C ASN A 81 -17.47 35.49 8.88
N ILE A 82 -17.21 34.21 8.57
CA ILE A 82 -16.10 33.42 9.11
C ILE A 82 -15.26 32.97 7.91
N SER A 83 -13.99 33.31 7.93
CA SER A 83 -13.00 32.81 6.98
C SER A 83 -12.26 31.63 7.60
N ILE A 84 -12.16 30.54 6.89
CA ILE A 84 -11.35 29.40 7.30
C ILE A 84 -9.94 29.62 6.77
N VAL A 85 -8.96 29.36 7.60
CA VAL A 85 -7.55 29.38 7.26
C VAL A 85 -7.10 27.96 6.99
N ASP A 86 -6.50 27.79 5.85
CA ASP A 86 -5.88 26.56 5.38
C ASP A 86 -4.78 26.09 6.34
N VAL A 87 -4.75 24.81 6.66
CA VAL A 87 -3.75 24.16 7.50
C VAL A 87 -3.30 22.91 6.79
N ASN A 88 -2.04 22.86 6.41
CA ASN A 88 -1.46 21.71 5.70
C ASN A 88 -1.73 20.38 6.41
N GLU A 89 -2.35 19.45 5.71
CA GLU A 89 -2.57 18.06 6.12
C GLU A 89 -1.50 17.14 5.53
N ALA A 90 -1.37 15.96 6.14
CA ALA A 90 -0.42 14.97 5.65
C ALA A 90 -0.99 14.20 4.46
N PRO A 91 -0.18 13.95 3.41
CA PRO A 91 -0.60 13.16 2.26
C PRO A 91 -0.96 11.72 2.65
N GLN A 92 -1.78 11.07 1.85
CA GLN A 92 -2.20 9.69 2.04
C GLN A 92 -1.77 8.82 0.86
N ILE A 93 -1.28 7.60 1.14
CA ILE A 93 -1.04 6.59 0.10
C ILE A 93 -2.40 5.96 -0.26
N THR A 94 -2.74 5.99 -1.54
CA THR A 94 -4.05 5.52 -2.05
C THR A 94 -3.96 4.19 -2.79
N SER A 95 -2.76 3.72 -3.14
CA SER A 95 -2.53 2.42 -3.77
C SER A 95 -2.60 1.27 -2.78
N ASN A 96 -2.71 0.04 -3.30
CA ASN A 96 -2.65 -1.17 -2.51
C ASN A 96 -1.27 -1.33 -1.84
N SER A 97 -1.25 -2.08 -0.73
CA SER A 97 -0.04 -2.47 -0.01
C SER A 97 0.58 -3.79 -0.50
N SER A 98 -0.06 -4.47 -1.46
CA SER A 98 0.39 -5.77 -1.98
C SER A 98 0.55 -5.69 -3.49
N PHE A 99 1.68 -6.18 -3.98
CA PHE A 99 2.05 -6.28 -5.38
C PHE A 99 2.46 -7.71 -5.71
N THR A 100 2.33 -8.10 -6.97
CA THR A 100 2.77 -9.40 -7.49
C THR A 100 3.50 -9.17 -8.79
N ILE A 101 4.60 -9.88 -9.00
CA ILE A 101 5.45 -9.79 -10.19
C ILE A 101 5.98 -11.19 -10.52
N ASP A 102 6.22 -11.48 -11.77
CA ASP A 102 6.94 -12.69 -12.16
C ASP A 102 8.44 -12.51 -11.88
N GLU A 103 9.14 -13.58 -11.52
CA GLU A 103 10.59 -13.50 -11.43
C GLU A 103 11.20 -13.11 -12.77
N ASN A 104 12.47 -12.69 -12.75
CA ASN A 104 13.19 -12.14 -13.90
C ASN A 104 12.68 -10.79 -14.41
N GLU A 105 11.55 -10.28 -13.92
CA GLU A 105 11.03 -8.96 -14.21
C GLU A 105 11.45 -7.94 -13.15
N THR A 106 11.57 -6.67 -13.51
CA THR A 106 12.01 -5.64 -12.57
C THR A 106 10.96 -4.59 -12.27
N GLU A 107 9.98 -4.36 -13.16
CA GLU A 107 8.94 -3.35 -12.96
C GLU A 107 7.77 -3.92 -12.14
N ILE A 108 7.65 -3.50 -10.88
CA ILE A 108 6.68 -4.03 -9.92
C ILE A 108 5.30 -3.41 -10.11
N GLY A 109 5.23 -2.09 -10.26
CA GLY A 109 3.99 -1.33 -10.33
C GLY A 109 4.17 0.08 -9.77
N THR A 110 3.06 0.77 -9.47
CA THR A 110 3.11 2.16 -9.03
C THR A 110 2.38 2.36 -7.71
N VAL A 111 3.03 3.04 -6.77
CA VAL A 111 2.41 3.59 -5.57
C VAL A 111 1.81 4.95 -5.93
N THR A 112 0.57 5.18 -5.53
CA THR A 112 -0.12 6.45 -5.70
C THR A 112 -0.45 7.07 -4.35
N GLY A 113 -0.50 8.38 -4.32
CA GLY A 113 -0.90 9.16 -3.15
C GLY A 113 -1.84 10.30 -3.53
N SER A 114 -2.48 10.87 -2.54
CA SER A 114 -3.27 12.10 -2.63
C SER A 114 -2.98 13.00 -1.44
N ASP A 115 -3.07 14.27 -1.68
CA ASP A 115 -2.96 15.31 -0.67
C ASP A 115 -4.24 16.15 -0.70
N GLN A 116 -4.71 16.58 0.47
CA GLN A 116 -5.97 17.34 0.58
C GLN A 116 -5.77 18.78 0.09
N ASP A 117 -4.61 19.36 0.40
CA ASP A 117 -4.20 20.70 -0.04
C ASP A 117 -3.83 20.75 -1.53
N GLY A 118 -3.67 19.57 -2.16
CA GLY A 118 -3.27 19.45 -3.55
C GLY A 118 -1.77 19.65 -3.78
N ASP A 119 -0.96 19.46 -2.75
CA ASP A 119 0.49 19.63 -2.80
C ASP A 119 1.19 18.58 -3.65
N ASN A 120 2.39 18.94 -4.13
CA ASN A 120 3.21 18.03 -4.91
C ASN A 120 3.82 16.94 -4.02
N LEU A 121 3.55 15.69 -4.38
CA LEU A 121 3.99 14.54 -3.61
C LEU A 121 5.38 14.04 -4.06
N THR A 122 6.16 13.63 -3.08
CA THR A 122 7.41 12.91 -3.26
C THR A 122 7.37 11.58 -2.53
N PHE A 123 7.97 10.55 -3.15
CA PHE A 123 7.98 9.19 -2.63
C PHE A 123 9.40 8.74 -2.29
N THR A 124 9.53 8.04 -1.19
CA THR A 124 10.76 7.36 -0.78
C THR A 124 10.45 5.94 -0.33
N ILE A 125 11.46 5.06 -0.37
CA ILE A 125 11.32 3.66 0.05
C ILE A 125 12.46 3.23 0.94
N SER A 126 12.20 2.34 1.88
CA SER A 126 13.20 1.76 2.76
C SER A 126 13.94 0.59 2.10
N GLY A 127 15.21 0.39 2.49
CA GLY A 127 16.02 -0.72 1.98
C GLY A 127 16.74 -0.38 0.68
N SER A 128 17.33 -1.42 0.04
CA SER A 128 18.13 -1.27 -1.18
C SER A 128 17.75 -2.27 -2.28
N GLU A 129 16.82 -3.19 -2.01
CA GLU A 129 16.39 -4.20 -2.98
C GLU A 129 15.35 -3.65 -3.97
N ILE A 130 14.60 -2.63 -3.53
CA ILE A 130 13.52 -2.00 -4.30
C ILE A 130 13.81 -0.51 -4.40
N ASN A 131 13.62 0.04 -5.58
CA ASN A 131 13.68 1.48 -5.85
C ASN A 131 12.27 2.04 -6.05
N ILE A 132 12.09 3.33 -5.80
CA ILE A 132 10.87 4.06 -6.10
C ILE A 132 11.20 5.35 -6.86
N GLY A 133 10.42 5.65 -7.88
CA GLY A 133 10.51 6.94 -8.57
C GLY A 133 9.99 8.06 -7.67
N GLU A 134 10.85 9.01 -7.36
CA GLU A 134 10.59 10.08 -6.37
C GLU A 134 9.28 10.85 -6.63
N THR A 135 8.96 11.10 -7.90
CA THR A 135 7.75 11.86 -8.29
C THR A 135 6.70 11.00 -9.00
N THR A 136 7.09 9.80 -9.44
CA THR A 136 6.21 8.91 -10.20
C THR A 136 5.59 7.80 -9.36
N GLY A 137 6.21 7.48 -8.22
CA GLY A 137 5.84 6.34 -7.38
C GLY A 137 6.10 4.98 -8.04
N LEU A 138 6.79 4.92 -9.19
CA LEU A 138 7.10 3.67 -9.87
C LEU A 138 8.06 2.82 -9.04
N LEU A 139 7.63 1.62 -8.69
CA LEU A 139 8.43 0.63 -7.98
C LEU A 139 9.19 -0.26 -8.96
N THR A 140 10.47 -0.44 -8.72
CA THR A 140 11.32 -1.36 -9.49
C THR A 140 12.25 -2.12 -8.58
N PHE A 141 12.56 -3.39 -8.90
CA PHE A 141 13.67 -4.09 -8.25
C PHE A 141 15.01 -3.49 -8.68
N ALA A 142 15.96 -3.44 -7.77
CA ALA A 142 17.35 -3.07 -8.05
C ALA A 142 18.07 -4.12 -8.92
N SER A 143 17.66 -5.40 -8.77
CA SER A 143 18.04 -6.54 -9.61
C SER A 143 16.82 -7.44 -9.75
N ALA A 144 16.63 -8.06 -10.90
CA ALA A 144 15.53 -8.97 -11.13
C ALA A 144 15.49 -10.05 -10.02
N PRO A 145 14.32 -10.31 -9.45
CA PRO A 145 14.18 -11.35 -8.42
C PRO A 145 14.28 -12.73 -9.03
N ASP A 146 14.72 -13.68 -8.23
CA ASP A 146 14.83 -15.12 -8.47
C ASP A 146 13.98 -15.79 -7.37
N TYR A 147 12.91 -16.47 -7.76
CA TYR A 147 11.93 -17.05 -6.84
C TYR A 147 12.56 -18.13 -5.94
N GLU A 148 13.46 -18.95 -6.48
CA GLU A 148 14.13 -20.04 -5.75
C GLU A 148 15.06 -19.48 -4.67
N THR A 149 15.55 -18.24 -4.87
CA THR A 149 16.36 -17.52 -3.88
C THR A 149 15.50 -16.77 -2.90
N LYS A 150 14.47 -16.04 -3.37
CA LYS A 150 13.62 -15.21 -2.50
C LYS A 150 12.27 -14.89 -3.15
N SER A 151 11.21 -15.52 -2.65
CA SER A 151 9.85 -15.42 -3.20
C SER A 151 9.01 -14.25 -2.66
N SER A 152 9.53 -13.46 -1.69
CA SER A 152 8.79 -12.33 -1.11
C SER A 152 9.70 -11.23 -0.60
N TYR A 153 9.28 -10.00 -0.77
CA TYR A 153 9.97 -8.79 -0.36
C TYR A 153 9.03 -7.87 0.40
N THR A 154 9.56 -7.13 1.37
CA THR A 154 8.82 -6.11 2.12
C THR A 154 9.61 -4.82 2.18
N ALA A 155 8.92 -3.70 2.12
CA ALA A 155 9.52 -2.38 2.26
C ALA A 155 8.50 -1.41 2.88
N THR A 156 8.98 -0.27 3.38
CA THR A 156 8.14 0.84 3.82
C THR A 156 8.25 1.96 2.78
N VAL A 157 7.13 2.33 2.19
CA VAL A 157 7.01 3.51 1.33
C VAL A 157 6.58 4.69 2.20
N THR A 158 7.21 5.83 1.98
CA THR A 158 6.82 7.11 2.59
C THR A 158 6.48 8.11 1.48
N VAL A 159 5.34 8.77 1.61
CA VAL A 159 4.91 9.88 0.78
C VAL A 159 5.01 11.17 1.59
N SER A 160 5.48 12.26 0.98
CA SER A 160 5.63 13.56 1.61
C SER A 160 5.21 14.69 0.67
N ASP A 161 4.56 15.70 1.24
CA ASP A 161 4.24 17.00 0.63
C ASP A 161 5.40 18.03 0.74
N GLY A 162 6.50 17.64 1.42
CA GLY A 162 7.64 18.51 1.74
C GLY A 162 7.61 19.05 3.17
N THR A 163 6.49 18.97 3.87
CA THR A 163 6.28 19.45 5.26
C THR A 163 5.88 18.29 6.18
N LEU A 164 4.88 17.54 5.78
CA LEU A 164 4.33 16.37 6.46
C LEU A 164 4.57 15.11 5.64
N SER A 165 4.31 13.95 6.23
CA SER A 165 4.47 12.68 5.54
C SER A 165 3.63 11.56 6.15
N SER A 166 3.29 10.57 5.31
CA SER A 166 2.66 9.33 5.71
C SER A 166 3.41 8.12 5.17
N SER A 167 3.32 6.98 5.84
CA SER A 167 4.05 5.78 5.45
C SER A 167 3.14 4.55 5.43
N GLN A 168 3.45 3.61 4.53
CA GLN A 168 2.77 2.33 4.39
C GLN A 168 3.79 1.20 4.15
N ASN A 169 3.61 0.08 4.84
CA ASN A 169 4.35 -1.13 4.54
C ASN A 169 3.74 -1.80 3.30
N ILE A 170 4.59 -2.19 2.37
CA ILE A 170 4.22 -2.94 1.18
C ILE A 170 4.86 -4.32 1.18
N THR A 171 4.18 -5.27 0.54
CA THR A 171 4.67 -6.63 0.30
C THR A 171 4.62 -6.91 -1.19
N ILE A 172 5.71 -7.45 -1.74
CA ILE A 172 5.80 -7.90 -3.13
C ILE A 172 5.98 -9.41 -3.10
N SER A 173 5.08 -10.14 -3.76
CA SER A 173 5.17 -11.58 -3.99
C SER A 173 5.74 -11.83 -5.38
N VAL A 174 6.72 -12.71 -5.48
CA VAL A 174 7.30 -13.15 -6.75
C VAL A 174 6.61 -14.43 -7.17
N ASN A 175 6.19 -14.54 -8.41
CA ASN A 175 5.67 -15.76 -9.01
C ASN A 175 6.83 -16.61 -9.54
N ASN A 176 6.76 -17.91 -9.31
CA ASN A 176 7.68 -18.90 -9.89
C ASN A 176 7.40 -19.08 -11.38
N LEU A 177 8.45 -19.09 -12.18
CA LEU A 177 8.44 -19.46 -13.60
C LEU A 177 9.27 -20.72 -13.78
N ASN A 178 8.91 -21.54 -14.77
CA ASN A 178 9.73 -22.69 -15.14
C ASN A 178 10.93 -22.21 -15.98
N ASP A 179 12.01 -21.83 -15.34
CA ASP A 179 13.21 -21.32 -16.00
C ASP A 179 14.51 -22.10 -15.63
N ASN A 180 14.40 -23.01 -14.69
CA ASN A 180 15.48 -23.89 -14.27
C ASN A 180 15.36 -25.28 -14.93
N SER A 181 16.47 -25.81 -15.41
CA SER A 181 16.49 -27.16 -15.96
C SER A 181 16.73 -28.20 -14.89
N PRO A 182 16.10 -29.39 -14.97
CA PRO A 182 16.33 -30.44 -13.98
C PRO A 182 17.77 -30.90 -13.95
N VAL A 183 18.29 -31.16 -12.76
CA VAL A 183 19.65 -31.59 -12.50
C VAL A 183 19.68 -33.05 -12.02
N ILE A 184 20.37 -33.95 -12.74
CA ILE A 184 20.53 -35.32 -12.32
C ILE A 184 21.38 -35.35 -11.04
N THR A 185 20.86 -36.02 -10.01
CA THR A 185 21.49 -36.12 -8.67
C THR A 185 22.03 -37.54 -8.37
N SER A 186 21.63 -38.55 -9.15
CA SER A 186 22.17 -39.89 -9.03
C SER A 186 23.58 -39.98 -9.60
N SER A 187 24.29 -41.08 -9.26
CA SER A 187 25.61 -41.40 -9.83
C SER A 187 25.53 -41.55 -11.36
N GLU A 188 26.59 -41.13 -12.04
CA GLU A 188 26.80 -41.39 -13.49
C GLU A 188 27.14 -42.86 -13.79
N SER A 189 27.44 -43.66 -12.76
CA SER A 189 27.84 -45.04 -12.91
C SER A 189 27.01 -45.94 -11.99
N PHE A 190 26.52 -47.02 -12.56
CA PHE A 190 25.80 -48.08 -11.85
C PHE A 190 26.55 -49.43 -12.03
N SER A 191 26.41 -50.31 -11.07
CA SER A 191 26.88 -51.70 -11.16
C SER A 191 25.68 -52.63 -11.01
N ALA A 192 25.62 -53.64 -11.82
CA ALA A 192 24.60 -54.68 -11.77
C ALA A 192 25.20 -56.04 -12.04
N ASP A 193 24.63 -57.07 -11.46
CA ASP A 193 25.04 -58.46 -11.71
C ASP A 193 24.54 -58.89 -13.10
N GLU A 194 25.28 -59.78 -13.73
CA GLU A 194 24.81 -60.43 -14.95
C GLU A 194 23.58 -61.31 -14.72
N ASN A 195 22.92 -61.72 -15.80
CA ASN A 195 21.71 -62.57 -15.80
C ASN A 195 20.47 -61.95 -15.13
N GLN A 196 20.47 -60.63 -14.83
CA GLN A 196 19.32 -59.91 -14.34
C GLN A 196 19.15 -58.58 -15.10
N THR A 197 17.95 -58.01 -15.10
CA THR A 197 17.67 -56.77 -15.82
C THR A 197 17.69 -55.52 -14.96
N ALA A 198 17.55 -55.62 -13.65
CA ALA A 198 17.55 -54.47 -12.75
C ALA A 198 18.94 -53.83 -12.63
N ILE A 199 19.04 -52.53 -12.78
CA ILE A 199 20.29 -51.75 -12.64
C ILE A 199 20.20 -50.82 -11.42
N GLY A 200 19.20 -49.96 -11.36
CA GLY A 200 19.07 -48.95 -10.30
C GLY A 200 18.02 -47.91 -10.62
N THR A 201 18.14 -46.75 -9.98
CA THR A 201 17.24 -45.63 -10.22
C THR A 201 18.08 -44.36 -10.45
N VAL A 202 17.79 -43.67 -11.53
CA VAL A 202 18.29 -42.32 -11.82
C VAL A 202 17.39 -41.36 -11.08
N THR A 203 17.97 -40.40 -10.38
CA THR A 203 17.24 -39.32 -9.67
C THR A 203 17.69 -37.97 -10.18
N ALA A 204 16.77 -37.02 -10.16
CA ALA A 204 17.02 -35.63 -10.49
C ALA A 204 16.20 -34.70 -9.56
N THR A 205 16.60 -33.46 -9.49
CA THR A 205 15.86 -32.38 -8.82
C THR A 205 15.66 -31.25 -9.79
N ASP A 206 14.56 -30.59 -9.66
CA ASP A 206 14.21 -29.35 -10.35
C ASP A 206 14.04 -28.25 -9.33
N ALA A 207 14.61 -27.06 -9.59
CA ALA A 207 14.55 -25.95 -8.65
C ALA A 207 13.14 -25.34 -8.62
N ASP A 208 12.44 -25.30 -9.77
CA ASP A 208 11.07 -24.81 -9.90
C ASP A 208 10.04 -25.77 -9.28
N ASN A 209 10.48 -26.98 -8.88
CA ASN A 209 9.67 -28.11 -8.42
C ASN A 209 8.72 -28.66 -9.48
N ASP A 210 9.10 -28.60 -10.75
CA ASP A 210 8.33 -29.17 -11.83
C ASP A 210 8.44 -30.70 -11.88
N ASP A 211 7.44 -31.33 -12.52
CA ASP A 211 7.39 -32.78 -12.70
C ASP A 211 8.51 -33.24 -13.66
N ILE A 212 9.44 -34.02 -13.13
CA ILE A 212 10.56 -34.55 -13.90
C ILE A 212 10.19 -35.87 -14.57
N THR A 213 10.52 -36.00 -15.85
CA THR A 213 10.41 -37.27 -16.59
C THR A 213 11.76 -37.66 -17.18
N PHE A 214 12.03 -38.97 -17.16
CA PHE A 214 13.30 -39.54 -17.68
C PHE A 214 13.09 -40.21 -19.03
N SER A 215 14.10 -40.06 -19.88
CA SER A 215 14.23 -40.78 -21.13
C SER A 215 15.70 -41.21 -21.32
N ILE A 216 15.95 -42.24 -22.10
CA ILE A 216 17.30 -42.75 -22.38
C ILE A 216 17.48 -43.01 -23.86
N SER A 217 18.68 -42.81 -24.38
CA SER A 217 19.01 -43.12 -25.75
C SER A 217 19.51 -44.58 -25.91
N GLY A 218 19.44 -45.09 -27.12
CA GLY A 218 19.92 -46.46 -27.43
C GLY A 218 18.83 -47.52 -27.24
N SER A 219 19.22 -48.82 -27.36
CA SER A 219 18.29 -49.96 -27.32
C SER A 219 18.68 -51.04 -26.32
N GLU A 220 19.83 -50.88 -25.68
CA GLU A 220 20.36 -51.88 -24.72
C GLU A 220 19.88 -51.62 -23.29
N LEU A 221 19.58 -50.39 -22.99
CA LEU A 221 19.06 -49.92 -21.70
C LEU A 221 17.66 -49.37 -21.87
N ALA A 222 16.85 -49.43 -20.83
CA ALA A 222 15.54 -48.83 -20.76
C ALA A 222 15.39 -48.08 -19.44
N ILE A 223 14.65 -46.97 -19.46
CA ILE A 223 14.33 -46.18 -18.27
C ILE A 223 12.82 -45.90 -18.27
N THR A 224 12.23 -45.96 -17.09
CA THR A 224 10.83 -45.50 -16.91
C THR A 224 10.79 -43.98 -16.74
N THR A 225 9.64 -43.37 -16.94
CA THR A 225 9.42 -41.93 -16.62
C THR A 225 9.74 -41.58 -15.17
N ALA A 226 9.71 -42.56 -14.26
CA ALA A 226 10.07 -42.40 -12.84
C ALA A 226 11.56 -42.70 -12.56
N GLY A 227 12.40 -42.87 -13.59
CA GLY A 227 13.85 -43.04 -13.41
C GLY A 227 14.32 -44.46 -13.16
N VAL A 228 13.44 -45.49 -13.18
CA VAL A 228 13.89 -46.88 -12.98
C VAL A 228 14.63 -47.34 -14.22
N LEU A 229 15.93 -47.63 -14.05
CA LEU A 229 16.88 -48.04 -15.08
C LEU A 229 17.00 -49.56 -15.14
N THR A 230 16.90 -50.15 -16.31
CA THR A 230 16.99 -51.58 -16.54
C THR A 230 17.76 -51.90 -17.81
N PHE A 231 18.34 -53.10 -17.90
CA PHE A 231 18.75 -53.67 -19.18
C PHE A 231 17.52 -54.07 -20.02
N ALA A 232 17.55 -53.83 -21.31
CA ALA A 232 16.52 -54.33 -22.24
C ALA A 232 16.49 -55.86 -22.33
N SER A 233 17.66 -56.50 -22.16
CA SER A 233 17.83 -57.94 -22.02
C SER A 233 18.94 -58.23 -20.98
N ALA A 234 18.78 -59.31 -20.22
CA ALA A 234 19.76 -59.67 -19.20
C ALA A 234 21.18 -59.76 -19.81
N PRO A 235 22.20 -59.08 -19.24
CA PRO A 235 23.54 -59.06 -19.76
C PRO A 235 24.28 -60.36 -19.45
N ASP A 236 25.28 -60.66 -20.26
CA ASP A 236 26.28 -61.73 -20.08
C ASP A 236 27.64 -61.03 -20.03
N TYR A 237 28.33 -61.14 -18.88
CA TYR A 237 29.58 -60.45 -18.59
C TYR A 237 30.73 -60.84 -19.55
N GLU A 238 30.80 -62.14 -19.92
CA GLU A 238 31.80 -62.66 -20.81
C GLU A 238 31.62 -62.16 -22.24
N THR A 239 30.40 -61.78 -22.61
CA THR A 239 30.07 -61.21 -23.93
C THR A 239 30.27 -59.69 -23.94
N LYS A 240 29.75 -58.97 -22.90
CA LYS A 240 29.85 -57.50 -22.81
C LYS A 240 29.79 -57.04 -21.36
N SER A 241 30.90 -56.47 -20.87
CA SER A 241 31.08 -56.09 -19.47
C SER A 241 30.68 -54.63 -19.15
N SER A 242 30.34 -53.81 -20.15
CA SER A 242 29.92 -52.43 -19.92
C SER A 242 28.91 -51.92 -20.97
N TYR A 243 27.99 -51.05 -20.54
CA TYR A 243 26.95 -50.46 -21.34
C TYR A 243 26.94 -48.94 -21.09
N THR A 244 26.65 -48.16 -22.12
CA THR A 244 26.57 -46.69 -22.08
C THR A 244 25.31 -46.21 -22.81
N ALA A 245 24.77 -45.07 -22.38
CA ALA A 245 23.61 -44.39 -23.01
C ALA A 245 23.74 -42.88 -22.91
#